data_2402afe283bf96876775813f207e5b34
#
_entry.id   2402afe283bf96876775813f207e5b34
#
_cell.length_a   1.000
_cell.length_b   1.000
_cell.length_c   1.000
_cell.angle_alpha   90.00
_cell.angle_beta   90.00
_cell.angle_gamma   90.00
#
_symmetry.space_group_name_H-M   'P 1'
#
loop_
_entity.id
_entity.type
_entity.pdbx_description
1 polymer ?
#
loop_
_entity_poly.entity_id
_entity_poly.type
_entity_poly.pdbx_seq_one_letter_code
_entity_poly.pdbx_strand_id
1 'polypeptide(L)'
;MVKKTSQKLREWQKLVKEFQHKSDRSVAILGTTYLNTHLGRLLDCFIIDDARVSKMLLGEENPLGTFEARIKAAYGFGLISKKEYHDLVHIWHIRNRFIRDLDEGRFDEEDVQELCLRLKIPHDVILRQEEPTPRRLFVFSVAILAQQLMWRASQAAHEKRTPRDNFMLVDLG
;
A
#
# COMPACT_ATOMS: atom_id res chain seq x y z
N MET A 1 1.07 -23.36 9.89
CA MET A 1 0.33 -22.40 8.99
C MET A 1 -0.80 -21.65 9.71
N VAL A 2 -1.60 -22.28 10.57
CA VAL A 2 -2.79 -21.68 11.24
C VAL A 2 -2.47 -20.46 12.15
N LYS A 3 -1.34 -20.44 12.88
CA LYS A 3 -0.98 -19.34 13.80
C LYS A 3 -0.70 -18.00 13.10
N LYS A 4 -0.10 -18.02 11.89
CA LYS A 4 0.18 -16.79 11.11
C LYS A 4 -1.10 -16.13 10.57
N THR A 5 -2.10 -16.91 10.18
CA THR A 5 -3.40 -16.44 9.71
C THR A 5 -4.19 -15.74 10.82
N SER A 6 -4.15 -16.29 12.03
CA SER A 6 -4.80 -15.72 13.23
C SER A 6 -4.19 -14.36 13.65
N GLN A 7 -2.88 -14.16 13.49
CA GLN A 7 -2.22 -12.89 13.82
C GLN A 7 -2.58 -11.79 12.81
N LYS A 8 -2.57 -12.13 11.51
CA LYS A 8 -2.95 -11.20 10.42
C LYS A 8 -4.41 -10.73 10.55
N LEU A 9 -5.33 -11.64 10.91
CA LEU A 9 -6.73 -11.32 11.16
C LEU A 9 -6.90 -10.36 12.34
N ARG A 10 -6.11 -10.50 13.40
CA ARG A 10 -6.13 -9.61 14.57
C ARG A 10 -5.62 -8.19 14.24
N GLU A 11 -4.57 -8.08 13.41
CA GLU A 11 -4.05 -6.78 12.97
C GLU A 11 -5.09 -6.03 12.14
N TRP A 12 -5.77 -6.74 11.23
CA TRP A 12 -6.88 -6.19 10.45
C TRP A 12 -8.06 -5.71 11.34
N GLN A 13 -8.47 -6.53 12.30
CA GLN A 13 -9.54 -6.17 13.24
C GLN A 13 -9.16 -4.95 14.10
N LYS A 14 -7.90 -4.82 14.51
CA LYS A 14 -7.40 -3.64 15.22
C LYS A 14 -7.49 -2.39 14.34
N LEU A 15 -7.04 -2.46 13.10
CA LEU A 15 -7.09 -1.34 12.16
C LEU A 15 -8.53 -0.85 11.94
N VAL A 16 -9.46 -1.77 11.67
CA VAL A 16 -10.88 -1.41 11.47
C VAL A 16 -11.48 -0.77 12.73
N LYS A 17 -11.21 -1.34 13.92
CA LYS A 17 -11.66 -0.75 15.19
C LYS A 17 -11.05 0.62 15.43
N GLU A 18 -9.78 0.81 15.11
CA GLU A 18 -9.10 2.09 15.25
C GLU A 18 -9.75 3.16 14.37
N PHE A 19 -10.20 2.79 13.17
CA PHE A 19 -10.85 3.73 12.25
C PHE A 19 -12.28 4.12 12.67
N GLN A 20 -12.98 3.30 13.45
CA GLN A 20 -14.39 3.54 13.81
C GLN A 20 -14.65 4.88 14.54
N HIS A 21 -13.69 5.32 15.36
CA HIS A 21 -13.84 6.50 16.23
C HIS A 21 -12.95 7.69 15.84
N LYS A 22 -12.28 7.62 14.68
CA LYS A 22 -11.38 8.69 14.22
C LYS A 22 -12.07 9.60 13.21
N SER A 23 -11.64 10.85 13.15
CA SER A 23 -12.06 11.80 12.10
C SER A 23 -11.68 11.27 10.71
N ASP A 24 -12.36 11.73 9.67
CA ASP A 24 -12.11 11.35 8.28
C ASP A 24 -10.67 11.61 7.87
N ARG A 25 -10.13 12.77 8.23
CA ARG A 25 -8.74 13.14 8.03
C ARG A 25 -7.77 12.14 8.69
N SER A 26 -8.04 11.78 9.94
CA SER A 26 -7.21 10.80 10.64
C SER A 26 -7.24 9.44 9.97
N VAL A 27 -8.39 9.00 9.49
CA VAL A 27 -8.56 7.74 8.77
C VAL A 27 -7.78 7.75 7.46
N ALA A 28 -7.88 8.84 6.67
CA ALA A 28 -7.17 8.96 5.40
C ALA A 28 -5.64 8.93 5.60
N ILE A 29 -5.12 9.66 6.57
CA ILE A 29 -3.69 9.71 6.87
C ILE A 29 -3.18 8.37 7.41
N LEU A 30 -3.83 7.81 8.43
CA LEU A 30 -3.40 6.55 9.05
C LEU A 30 -3.49 5.36 8.09
N GLY A 31 -4.58 5.27 7.32
CA GLY A 31 -4.76 4.22 6.33
C GLY A 31 -3.65 4.23 5.28
N THR A 32 -3.32 5.41 4.77
CA THR A 32 -2.23 5.58 3.80
C THR A 32 -0.86 5.28 4.41
N THR A 33 -0.60 5.72 5.64
CA THR A 33 0.64 5.42 6.36
C THR A 33 0.82 3.92 6.56
N TYR A 34 -0.27 3.22 6.88
CA TYR A 34 -0.25 1.76 7.03
C TYR A 34 0.10 1.06 5.71
N LEU A 35 -0.51 1.47 4.59
CA LEU A 35 -0.18 0.94 3.27
C LEU A 35 1.26 1.26 2.84
N ASN A 36 1.75 2.48 3.13
CA ASN A 36 3.12 2.88 2.86
C ASN A 36 4.14 1.97 3.58
N THR A 37 3.86 1.64 4.84
CA THR A 37 4.68 0.70 5.62
C THR A 37 4.71 -0.68 4.98
N HIS A 38 3.57 -1.20 4.53
CA HIS A 38 3.50 -2.52 3.89
C HIS A 38 4.14 -2.54 2.50
N LEU A 39 4.04 -1.47 1.71
CA LEU A 39 4.79 -1.33 0.45
C LEU A 39 6.29 -1.30 0.69
N GLY A 40 6.77 -0.56 1.69
CA GLY A 40 8.17 -0.59 2.07
C GLY A 40 8.65 -2.00 2.42
N ARG A 41 7.89 -2.75 3.24
CA ARG A 41 8.20 -4.15 3.58
C ARG A 41 8.19 -5.08 2.36
N LEU A 42 7.25 -4.89 1.43
CA LEU A 42 7.18 -5.67 0.19
C LEU A 42 8.45 -5.46 -0.65
N LEU A 43 8.86 -4.22 -0.84
CA LEU A 43 10.07 -3.87 -1.58
C LEU A 43 11.33 -4.41 -0.89
N ASP A 44 11.43 -4.28 0.44
CA ASP A 44 12.55 -4.78 1.23
C ASP A 44 12.68 -6.32 1.14
N CYS A 45 11.56 -7.03 1.09
CA CYS A 45 11.56 -8.48 0.86
C CYS A 45 12.07 -8.88 -0.54
N PHE A 46 12.00 -8.00 -1.53
CA PHE A 46 12.35 -8.29 -2.93
C PHE A 46 13.77 -7.88 -3.30
N ILE A 47 14.27 -6.77 -2.77
CA ILE A 47 15.62 -6.26 -3.06
C ILE A 47 16.71 -7.16 -2.47
N ILE A 48 17.97 -6.86 -2.77
CA ILE A 48 19.15 -7.58 -2.25
C ILE A 48 19.16 -7.60 -0.72
N ASP A 49 19.57 -8.72 -0.13
CA ASP A 49 19.66 -8.91 1.32
C ASP A 49 20.86 -8.18 1.93
N ASP A 50 20.82 -6.86 1.93
CA ASP A 50 21.81 -6.00 2.55
C ASP A 50 21.09 -4.81 3.22
N ALA A 51 21.25 -4.68 4.54
CA ALA A 51 20.62 -3.62 5.32
C ALA A 51 21.04 -2.20 4.88
N ARG A 52 22.26 -2.05 4.29
CA ARG A 52 22.73 -0.77 3.73
C ARG A 52 21.96 -0.42 2.46
N VAL A 53 21.70 -1.42 1.60
CA VAL A 53 20.91 -1.25 0.38
C VAL A 53 19.48 -0.89 0.73
N SER A 54 18.86 -1.60 1.70
CA SER A 54 17.53 -1.28 2.20
C SER A 54 17.44 0.16 2.69
N LYS A 55 18.39 0.60 3.52
CA LYS A 55 18.43 1.97 4.03
C LYS A 55 18.62 2.99 2.91
N MET A 56 19.53 2.73 1.97
CA MET A 56 19.85 3.61 0.85
C MET A 56 18.66 3.80 -0.11
N LEU A 57 17.81 2.78 -0.28
CA LEU A 57 16.68 2.85 -1.19
C LEU A 57 15.38 3.29 -0.51
N LEU A 58 15.09 2.76 0.69
CA LEU A 58 13.78 2.85 1.33
C LEU A 58 13.71 3.90 2.46
N GLY A 59 14.83 4.51 2.85
CA GLY A 59 14.86 5.60 3.84
C GLY A 59 14.01 6.80 3.39
N GLU A 60 13.54 7.64 4.32
CA GLU A 60 12.56 8.72 4.06
C GLU A 60 13.01 9.71 2.98
N GLU A 61 14.29 10.09 2.95
CA GLU A 61 14.87 11.02 1.97
C GLU A 61 15.47 10.32 0.74
N ASN A 62 15.29 9.01 0.62
CA ASN A 62 15.90 8.19 -0.42
C ASN A 62 14.91 7.92 -1.59
N PRO A 63 15.37 7.38 -2.73
CA PRO A 63 14.57 7.25 -3.96
C PRO A 63 13.21 6.58 -3.78
N LEU A 64 13.08 5.62 -2.87
CA LEU A 64 11.84 4.91 -2.56
C LEU A 64 11.30 5.27 -1.15
N GLY A 65 11.60 6.49 -0.67
CA GLY A 65 11.16 6.97 0.65
C GLY A 65 9.68 7.36 0.69
N THR A 66 9.12 7.82 -0.43
CA THR A 66 7.74 8.31 -0.50
C THR A 66 6.75 7.21 -0.86
N PHE A 67 5.48 7.38 -0.44
CA PHE A 67 4.41 6.46 -0.80
C PHE A 67 4.23 6.33 -2.32
N GLU A 68 4.26 7.45 -3.04
CA GLU A 68 4.15 7.47 -4.50
C GLU A 68 5.29 6.69 -5.18
N ALA A 69 6.53 6.91 -4.76
CA ALA A 69 7.69 6.21 -5.31
C ALA A 69 7.60 4.70 -5.06
N ARG A 70 7.16 4.28 -3.87
CA ARG A 70 6.95 2.86 -3.53
C ARG A 70 5.86 2.21 -4.36
N ILE A 71 4.74 2.90 -4.62
CA ILE A 71 3.68 2.41 -5.52
C ILE A 71 4.23 2.16 -6.92
N LYS A 72 4.95 3.14 -7.49
CA LYS A 72 5.54 3.05 -8.83
C LYS A 72 6.56 1.91 -8.92
N ALA A 73 7.45 1.79 -7.93
CA ALA A 73 8.45 0.75 -7.89
C ALA A 73 7.83 -0.65 -7.75
N ALA A 74 6.87 -0.82 -6.83
CA ALA A 74 6.20 -2.10 -6.63
C ALA A 74 5.47 -2.57 -7.91
N TYR A 75 4.84 -1.64 -8.64
CA TYR A 75 4.21 -1.96 -9.92
C TYR A 75 5.24 -2.24 -11.01
N GLY A 76 6.27 -1.40 -11.15
CA GLY A 76 7.32 -1.56 -12.15
C GLY A 76 8.12 -2.87 -12.00
N PHE A 77 8.27 -3.36 -10.77
CA PHE A 77 8.89 -4.66 -10.48
C PHE A 77 7.91 -5.86 -10.60
N GLY A 78 6.64 -5.62 -10.94
CA GLY A 78 5.64 -6.68 -11.03
C GLY A 78 5.18 -7.25 -9.70
N LEU A 79 5.44 -6.56 -8.58
CA LEU A 79 5.10 -7.02 -7.24
C LEU A 79 3.63 -6.80 -6.86
N ILE A 80 2.94 -5.91 -7.57
CA ILE A 80 1.51 -5.63 -7.41
C ILE A 80 0.81 -5.64 -8.76
N SER A 81 -0.47 -5.98 -8.76
CA SER A 81 -1.31 -6.00 -9.96
C SER A 81 -1.70 -4.59 -10.42
N LYS A 82 -2.16 -4.47 -11.69
CA LYS A 82 -2.69 -3.21 -12.23
C LYS A 82 -3.86 -2.66 -11.41
N LYS A 83 -4.70 -3.53 -10.84
CA LYS A 83 -5.83 -3.11 -10.00
C LYS A 83 -5.35 -2.54 -8.65
N GLU A 84 -4.40 -3.20 -8.00
CA GLU A 84 -3.80 -2.70 -6.76
C GLU A 84 -3.08 -1.38 -6.98
N TYR A 85 -2.31 -1.26 -8.08
CA TYR A 85 -1.67 -0.01 -8.48
C TYR A 85 -2.68 1.13 -8.62
N HIS A 86 -3.77 0.89 -9.36
CA HIS A 86 -4.83 1.86 -9.56
C HIS A 86 -5.41 2.36 -8.23
N ASP A 87 -5.79 1.45 -7.35
CA ASP A 87 -6.41 1.83 -6.08
C ASP A 87 -5.43 2.49 -5.10
N LEU A 88 -4.17 2.05 -5.08
CA LEU A 88 -3.11 2.71 -4.30
C LEU A 88 -2.88 4.16 -4.75
N VAL A 89 -2.91 4.43 -6.06
CA VAL A 89 -2.80 5.79 -6.61
C VAL A 89 -4.00 6.65 -6.20
N HIS A 90 -5.23 6.11 -6.24
CA HIS A 90 -6.43 6.85 -5.79
C HIS A 90 -6.38 7.14 -4.30
N ILE A 91 -5.96 6.17 -3.47
CA ILE A 91 -5.76 6.36 -2.03
C ILE A 91 -4.70 7.44 -1.76
N TRP A 92 -3.62 7.51 -2.55
CA TRP A 92 -2.64 8.58 -2.45
C TRP A 92 -3.24 9.96 -2.76
N HIS A 93 -4.08 10.06 -3.80
CA HIS A 93 -4.79 11.30 -4.13
C HIS A 93 -5.76 11.72 -3.02
N ILE A 94 -6.56 10.78 -2.49
CA ILE A 94 -7.47 11.02 -1.36
C ILE A 94 -6.69 11.58 -0.17
N ARG A 95 -5.60 10.91 0.24
CA ARG A 95 -4.75 11.40 1.35
C ARG A 95 -4.23 12.81 1.08
N ASN A 96 -3.78 13.10 -0.13
CA ASN A 96 -3.23 14.42 -0.47
C ASN A 96 -4.32 15.50 -0.43
N ARG A 97 -5.57 15.17 -0.74
CA ARG A 97 -6.69 16.09 -0.59
C ARG A 97 -6.89 16.46 0.88
N PHE A 98 -6.95 15.47 1.77
CA PHE A 98 -7.08 15.67 3.21
C PHE A 98 -5.92 16.44 3.86
N ILE A 99 -4.71 16.40 3.30
CA ILE A 99 -3.56 17.15 3.83
C ILE A 99 -3.61 18.62 3.40
N ARG A 100 -4.06 18.91 2.18
CA ARG A 100 -4.12 20.27 1.66
C ARG A 100 -5.26 21.08 2.24
N ASP A 101 -6.31 20.41 2.69
CA ASP A 101 -7.43 21.05 3.32
C ASP A 101 -7.03 21.54 4.72
N LEU A 102 -7.16 22.82 4.97
CA LEU A 102 -6.89 23.43 6.28
C LEU A 102 -8.04 23.17 7.26
N ASP A 103 -9.26 22.99 6.73
CA ASP A 103 -10.43 22.61 7.49
C ASP A 103 -10.48 21.08 7.71
N GLU A 104 -11.41 20.59 8.49
CA GLU A 104 -11.63 19.16 8.71
C GLU A 104 -12.23 18.53 7.45
N GLY A 105 -11.40 18.19 6.45
CA GLY A 105 -11.84 17.51 5.23
C GLY A 105 -12.66 16.25 5.53
N ARG A 106 -13.67 15.99 4.70
CA ARG A 106 -14.66 14.91 4.89
C ARG A 106 -14.70 13.98 3.67
N PHE A 107 -15.08 12.72 3.89
CA PHE A 107 -15.25 11.77 2.79
C PHE A 107 -16.50 12.04 1.93
N ASP A 108 -17.44 12.83 2.41
CA ASP A 108 -18.65 13.23 1.68
C ASP A 108 -18.48 14.52 0.84
N GLU A 109 -17.31 15.12 0.81
CA GLU A 109 -16.97 16.17 -0.15
C GLU A 109 -16.92 15.60 -1.57
N GLU A 110 -17.48 16.33 -2.54
CA GLU A 110 -17.73 15.86 -3.89
C GLU A 110 -16.47 15.27 -4.58
N ASP A 111 -15.35 15.98 -4.50
CA ASP A 111 -14.08 15.55 -5.09
C ASP A 111 -13.46 14.31 -4.40
N VAL A 112 -13.61 14.20 -3.07
CA VAL A 112 -13.16 13.02 -2.31
C VAL A 112 -14.08 11.83 -2.58
N GLN A 113 -15.40 12.08 -2.62
CA GLN A 113 -16.40 11.07 -2.95
C GLN A 113 -16.14 10.47 -4.34
N GLU A 114 -15.88 11.31 -5.35
CA GLU A 114 -15.54 10.85 -6.70
C GLU A 114 -14.31 9.94 -6.71
N LEU A 115 -13.25 10.30 -5.98
CA LEU A 115 -12.05 9.48 -5.87
C LEU A 115 -12.33 8.13 -5.19
N CYS A 116 -13.17 8.11 -4.15
CA CYS A 116 -13.56 6.88 -3.46
C CYS A 116 -14.40 5.96 -4.37
N LEU A 117 -15.31 6.53 -5.17
CA LEU A 117 -16.12 5.76 -6.11
C LEU A 117 -15.31 5.13 -7.26
N ARG A 118 -14.13 5.65 -7.56
CA ARG A 118 -13.20 5.09 -8.56
C ARG A 118 -12.39 3.90 -8.05
N LEU A 119 -12.40 3.60 -6.74
CA LEU A 119 -11.71 2.44 -6.19
C LEU A 119 -12.35 1.15 -6.72
N LYS A 120 -11.53 0.25 -7.28
CA LYS A 120 -11.99 -0.97 -7.97
C LYS A 120 -12.14 -2.17 -7.04
N ILE A 121 -11.23 -2.30 -6.06
CA ILE A 121 -11.20 -3.46 -5.16
C ILE A 121 -12.48 -3.59 -4.34
N PRO A 122 -13.08 -2.51 -3.78
CA PRO A 122 -14.32 -2.65 -3.02
C PRO A 122 -15.47 -3.20 -3.86
N HIS A 123 -15.59 -2.76 -5.10
CA HIS A 123 -16.69 -3.19 -5.98
C HIS A 123 -16.65 -4.68 -6.33
N ASP A 124 -15.47 -5.30 -6.29
CA ASP A 124 -15.34 -6.75 -6.54
C ASP A 124 -15.74 -7.60 -5.33
N VAL A 125 -15.71 -7.06 -4.13
CA VAL A 125 -15.77 -7.83 -2.88
C VAL A 125 -16.96 -7.46 -2.00
N ILE A 126 -17.53 -6.24 -2.15
CA ILE A 126 -18.67 -5.82 -1.33
C ILE A 126 -19.91 -6.62 -1.70
N LEU A 127 -20.40 -7.37 -0.74
CA LEU A 127 -21.67 -8.06 -0.82
C LEU A 127 -22.81 -7.04 -1.02
N ARG A 128 -23.70 -7.32 -1.98
CA ARG A 128 -24.71 -6.50 -2.62
C ARG A 128 -25.84 -5.92 -1.73
N GLN A 129 -25.65 -5.71 -0.45
CA GLN A 129 -26.78 -5.41 0.45
C GLN A 129 -26.98 -3.94 0.84
N GLU A 130 -25.97 -3.07 0.68
CA GLU A 130 -26.10 -1.64 0.98
C GLU A 130 -25.20 -0.83 0.07
N GLU A 131 -25.62 0.37 -0.36
CA GLU A 131 -24.71 1.32 -1.03
C GLU A 131 -23.62 1.77 -0.04
N PRO A 132 -22.36 1.46 -0.33
CA PRO A 132 -21.28 1.77 0.59
C PRO A 132 -20.99 3.27 0.60
N THR A 133 -20.86 3.88 1.78
CA THR A 133 -20.42 5.25 1.90
C THR A 133 -18.97 5.41 1.40
N PRO A 134 -18.56 6.61 0.91
CA PRO A 134 -17.18 6.86 0.47
C PRO A 134 -16.14 6.47 1.52
N ARG A 135 -16.38 6.77 2.79
CA ARG A 135 -15.54 6.35 3.91
C ARG A 135 -15.43 4.82 4.02
N ARG A 136 -16.52 4.09 3.86
CA ARG A 136 -16.49 2.60 3.87
C ARG A 136 -15.69 2.04 2.70
N LEU A 137 -15.85 2.62 1.49
CA LEU A 137 -15.06 2.24 0.32
C LEU A 137 -13.56 2.41 0.59
N PHE A 138 -13.15 3.56 1.12
CA PHE A 138 -11.76 3.83 1.46
C PHE A 138 -11.21 2.83 2.50
N VAL A 139 -11.88 2.70 3.65
CA VAL A 139 -11.44 1.81 4.74
C VAL A 139 -11.34 0.37 4.28
N PHE A 140 -12.31 -0.09 3.49
CA PHE A 140 -12.33 -1.44 2.95
C PHE A 140 -11.17 -1.69 1.96
N SER A 141 -10.93 -0.73 1.05
CA SER A 141 -9.77 -0.79 0.13
C SER A 141 -8.45 -0.85 0.88
N VAL A 142 -8.26 0.01 1.89
CA VAL A 142 -7.05 -0.01 2.73
C VAL A 142 -6.87 -1.38 3.39
N ALA A 143 -7.93 -1.94 3.95
CA ALA A 143 -7.87 -3.21 4.65
C ALA A 143 -7.47 -4.37 3.71
N ILE A 144 -8.11 -4.47 2.54
CA ILE A 144 -7.80 -5.52 1.56
C ILE A 144 -6.40 -5.34 0.99
N LEU A 145 -6.04 -4.12 0.58
CA LEU A 145 -4.71 -3.84 0.05
C LEU A 145 -3.62 -4.18 1.07
N ALA A 146 -3.79 -3.82 2.34
CA ALA A 146 -2.84 -4.17 3.37
C ALA A 146 -2.65 -5.68 3.51
N GLN A 147 -3.75 -6.44 3.48
CA GLN A 147 -3.70 -7.91 3.50
C GLN A 147 -2.99 -8.47 2.27
N GLN A 148 -3.28 -7.96 1.08
CA GLN A 148 -2.63 -8.37 -0.17
C GLN A 148 -1.12 -8.07 -0.13
N LEU A 149 -0.72 -6.87 0.28
CA LEU A 149 0.69 -6.49 0.39
C LEU A 149 1.47 -7.37 1.37
N MET A 150 0.86 -7.72 2.53
CA MET A 150 1.48 -8.67 3.47
C MET A 150 1.67 -10.06 2.86
N TRP A 151 0.71 -10.55 2.09
CA TRP A 151 0.82 -11.84 1.42
C TRP A 151 1.89 -11.81 0.32
N ARG A 152 1.90 -10.75 -0.51
CA ARG A 152 2.90 -10.52 -1.56
C ARG A 152 4.31 -10.38 -1.01
N ALA A 153 4.50 -9.73 0.14
CA ALA A 153 5.79 -9.66 0.80
C ALA A 153 6.34 -11.05 1.15
N SER A 154 5.47 -11.97 1.57
CA SER A 154 5.88 -13.37 1.83
C SER A 154 6.27 -14.11 0.54
N GLN A 155 5.67 -13.80 -0.61
CA GLN A 155 6.05 -14.37 -1.90
C GLN A 155 7.36 -13.73 -2.41
N ALA A 156 7.46 -12.40 -2.38
CA ALA A 156 8.64 -11.67 -2.82
C ALA A 156 9.92 -12.10 -2.09
N ALA A 157 9.81 -12.52 -0.83
CA ALA A 157 10.94 -13.07 -0.08
C ALA A 157 11.54 -14.35 -0.70
N HIS A 158 10.77 -15.12 -1.48
CA HIS A 158 11.26 -16.28 -2.23
C HIS A 158 11.87 -15.89 -3.59
N GLU A 159 11.62 -14.67 -4.04
CA GLU A 159 12.11 -14.10 -5.30
C GLU A 159 13.19 -13.02 -5.06
N LYS A 160 13.75 -13.01 -3.86
CA LYS A 160 14.74 -12.02 -3.42
C LYS A 160 15.91 -11.94 -4.41
N ARG A 161 16.28 -10.73 -4.78
CA ARG A 161 17.36 -10.50 -5.74
C ARG A 161 18.72 -10.76 -5.11
N THR A 162 19.63 -11.31 -5.91
CA THR A 162 21.03 -11.47 -5.56
C THR A 162 21.91 -10.61 -6.48
N PRO A 163 23.03 -10.07 -5.99
CA PRO A 163 24.01 -9.42 -6.85
C PRO A 163 24.49 -10.38 -7.93
N ARG A 164 24.83 -9.85 -9.10
CA ARG A 164 25.49 -10.64 -10.13
C ARG A 164 27.00 -10.62 -9.87
N ASP A 165 27.59 -11.78 -9.68
CA ASP A 165 29.02 -11.92 -9.41
C ASP A 165 29.86 -12.02 -10.69
N ASN A 166 29.23 -12.15 -11.87
CA ASN A 166 29.90 -12.37 -13.13
C ASN A 166 30.25 -11.05 -13.82
N PHE A 167 31.52 -10.70 -13.78
CA PHE A 167 32.09 -9.69 -14.66
C PHE A 167 32.47 -10.37 -16.00
N MET A 168 31.78 -10.00 -17.07
CA MET A 168 32.10 -10.51 -18.40
C MET A 168 33.35 -9.78 -18.93
N LEU A 169 34.49 -10.44 -18.93
CA LEU A 169 35.68 -9.98 -19.68
C LEU A 169 35.37 -10.16 -21.18
N VAL A 170 35.21 -9.06 -21.89
CA VAL A 170 35.19 -9.09 -23.35
C VAL A 170 36.67 -9.21 -23.80
N ASP A 171 37.01 -10.35 -24.39
CA ASP A 171 38.30 -10.49 -25.05
C ASP A 171 38.31 -9.57 -26.28
N LEU A 172 39.10 -8.51 -26.21
CA LEU A 172 39.31 -7.56 -27.31
C LEU A 172 40.49 -8.03 -28.13
N GLY A 173 40.44 -9.28 -28.63
CA GLY A 173 41.44 -9.84 -29.51
C GLY A 173 41.77 -8.99 -30.74
#